data_c08efa6ac145824dc3ce5be647dfc8f5
#
_entry.id   c08efa6ac145824dc3ce5be647dfc8f5
#
_cell.length_a   1.000
_cell.length_b   1.000
_cell.length_c   1.000
_cell.angle_alpha   90.00
_cell.angle_beta   90.00
_cell.angle_gamma   90.00
#
_symmetry.space_group_name_H-M   'P 1'
#
loop_
_entity.id
_entity.type
_entity.pdbx_description
1 polymer ?
#
loop_
_entity_poly.entity_id
_entity_poly.type
_entity_poly.pdbx_seq_one_letter_code
_entity_poly.pdbx_strand_id
1 'polypeptide(L)'
;MDKEAVLEEKEKLVAKLGEQMAKQRDMYTHFYLPDDCSWGDVHATSTNIGEKINDVFAKITRENTPKLDGILDRIDFNDKEVLPDETLSELIQHFNKIPLANQAVSGDVLGQAYEYLIEQFADDAGKKGGEFYTPAKVVELLVMMLKPQE
;
A
#
# COMPACT_ATOMS: atom_id res chain seq x y z
N MET A 1 2.39 -2.70 1.40
CA MET A 1 3.79 -3.01 1.80
C MET A 1 3.74 -3.78 3.09
N ASP A 2 4.20 -5.01 3.09
CA ASP A 2 4.08 -5.89 4.23
C ASP A 2 5.10 -5.53 5.30
N LYS A 3 4.60 -4.95 6.40
CA LYS A 3 5.41 -4.55 7.55
C LYS A 3 6.13 -5.73 8.18
N GLU A 4 5.47 -6.89 8.26
CA GLU A 4 6.06 -8.09 8.87
C GLU A 4 7.20 -8.63 8.02
N ALA A 5 7.05 -8.68 6.69
CA ALA A 5 8.12 -9.15 5.81
C ALA A 5 9.34 -8.23 5.87
N VAL A 6 9.14 -6.89 5.89
CA VAL A 6 10.24 -5.92 6.02
C VAL A 6 10.89 -5.99 7.39
N LEU A 7 10.11 -6.15 8.46
CA LEU A 7 10.65 -6.32 9.82
C LEU A 7 11.39 -7.65 9.98
N GLU A 8 10.83 -8.75 9.48
CA GLU A 8 11.49 -10.06 9.48
C GLU A 8 12.79 -10.03 8.67
N GLU A 9 12.80 -9.38 7.52
CA GLU A 9 14.02 -9.20 6.71
C GLU A 9 15.06 -8.39 7.48
N LYS A 10 14.65 -7.28 8.12
CA LYS A 10 15.52 -6.45 8.97
C LYS A 10 16.07 -7.25 10.15
N GLU A 11 15.23 -8.01 10.87
CA GLU A 11 15.67 -8.85 11.98
C GLU A 11 16.65 -9.94 11.54
N LYS A 12 16.38 -10.60 10.43
CA LYS A 12 17.29 -11.60 9.84
C LYS A 12 18.62 -11.00 9.41
N LEU A 13 18.62 -9.77 8.86
CA LEU A 13 19.83 -9.06 8.49
C LEU A 13 20.62 -8.60 9.71
N VAL A 14 19.96 -8.07 10.74
CA VAL A 14 20.61 -7.69 12.01
C VAL A 14 21.24 -8.92 12.68
N ALA A 15 20.53 -10.03 12.76
CA ALA A 15 21.04 -11.27 13.36
C ALA A 15 22.23 -11.86 12.59
N LYS A 16 22.24 -11.71 11.26
CA LYS A 16 23.27 -12.31 10.38
C LYS A 16 24.49 -11.40 10.19
N LEU A 17 24.32 -10.09 10.12
CA LEU A 17 25.34 -9.15 9.66
C LEU A 17 25.61 -8.00 10.64
N GLY A 18 24.83 -7.86 11.70
CA GLY A 18 24.90 -6.78 12.68
C GLY A 18 24.14 -5.52 12.27
N GLU A 19 23.83 -4.66 13.26
CA GLU A 19 22.97 -3.48 13.05
C GLU A 19 23.47 -2.48 12.01
N GLN A 20 24.79 -2.30 11.88
CA GLN A 20 25.36 -1.35 10.94
C GLN A 20 25.18 -1.81 9.48
N MET A 21 25.30 -3.10 9.22
CA MET A 21 25.10 -3.64 7.87
C MET A 21 23.64 -3.78 7.51
N ALA A 22 22.77 -4.02 8.47
CA ALA A 22 21.33 -4.03 8.28
C ALA A 22 20.73 -2.65 7.92
N LYS A 23 21.49 -1.57 8.03
CA LYS A 23 21.12 -0.22 7.56
C LYS A 23 21.51 0.03 6.09
N GLN A 24 22.22 -0.89 5.46
CA GLN A 24 22.60 -0.73 4.05
C GLN A 24 21.41 -1.14 3.15
N ARG A 25 20.95 -0.19 2.32
CA ARG A 25 19.76 -0.33 1.45
C ARG A 25 19.86 -1.50 0.47
N ASP A 26 21.05 -1.75 -0.05
CA ASP A 26 21.33 -2.79 -1.06
C ASP A 26 21.15 -4.22 -0.52
N MET A 27 21.00 -4.36 0.80
CA MET A 27 20.78 -5.65 1.45
C MET A 27 19.31 -6.07 1.50
N TYR A 28 18.38 -5.14 1.17
CA TYR A 28 16.94 -5.44 1.18
C TYR A 28 16.45 -5.87 -0.20
N THR A 29 15.81 -7.02 -0.26
CA THR A 29 15.11 -7.49 -1.47
C THR A 29 13.83 -6.70 -1.71
N HIS A 30 13.20 -6.21 -0.64
CA HIS A 30 12.00 -5.37 -0.67
C HIS A 30 12.34 -3.89 -0.54
N PHE A 31 11.44 -3.11 0.03
CA PHE A 31 11.66 -1.70 0.30
C PHE A 31 12.22 -1.51 1.70
N TYR A 32 13.19 -0.58 1.83
CA TYR A 32 13.67 -0.19 3.13
C TYR A 32 12.63 0.68 3.85
N LEU A 33 12.33 0.36 5.11
CA LEU A 33 11.42 1.14 5.95
C LEU A 33 12.24 1.87 7.04
N PRO A 34 12.30 3.22 7.03
CA PRO A 34 12.96 3.99 8.09
C PRO A 34 12.33 3.74 9.45
N ASP A 35 13.10 3.97 10.53
CA ASP A 35 12.69 3.60 11.89
C ASP A 35 11.41 4.30 12.38
N ASP A 36 11.15 5.55 11.99
CA ASP A 36 9.98 6.35 12.39
C ASP A 36 8.85 6.38 11.34
N CYS A 37 8.85 5.41 10.41
CA CYS A 37 7.91 5.33 9.30
C CYS A 37 6.99 4.10 9.38
N SER A 38 6.84 3.51 10.55
CA SER A 38 5.97 2.36 10.72
C SER A 38 4.48 2.76 10.78
N TRP A 39 3.59 1.81 10.49
CA TRP A 39 2.14 2.00 10.69
C TRP A 39 1.81 2.43 12.12
N GLY A 40 2.51 1.88 13.12
CA GLY A 40 2.33 2.24 14.53
C GLY A 40 2.63 3.70 14.79
N ASP A 41 3.64 4.29 14.12
CA ASP A 41 3.99 5.70 14.28
C ASP A 41 2.92 6.62 13.71
N VAL A 42 2.33 6.25 12.56
CA VAL A 42 1.20 6.98 11.95
C VAL A 42 -0.05 6.85 12.82
N HIS A 43 -0.38 5.64 13.26
CA HIS A 43 -1.57 5.36 14.08
C HIS A 43 -1.52 6.07 15.45
N ALA A 44 -0.34 6.24 16.03
CA ALA A 44 -0.15 6.95 17.31
C ALA A 44 -0.30 8.48 17.20
N THR A 45 -0.36 9.01 15.98
CA THR A 45 -0.46 10.45 15.73
C THR A 45 -1.93 10.89 15.83
N SER A 46 -2.20 11.90 16.67
CA SER A 46 -3.58 12.40 16.92
C SER A 46 -3.85 13.79 16.36
N THR A 47 -2.81 14.51 15.93
CA THR A 47 -2.90 15.86 15.37
C THR A 47 -1.96 16.00 14.18
N ASN A 48 -2.31 16.86 13.22
CA ASN A 48 -1.54 17.04 11.99
C ASN A 48 -1.25 15.71 11.29
N ILE A 49 -2.24 14.85 11.23
CA ILE A 49 -2.12 13.47 10.71
C ILE A 49 -1.67 13.50 9.25
N GLY A 50 -2.25 14.39 8.44
CA GLY A 50 -1.89 14.55 7.03
C GLY A 50 -0.43 14.94 6.82
N GLU A 51 0.09 15.89 7.61
CA GLU A 51 1.50 16.28 7.60
C GLU A 51 2.42 15.08 7.95
N LYS A 52 2.03 14.30 8.97
CA LYS A 52 2.78 13.10 9.35
C LYS A 52 2.81 12.06 8.24
N ILE A 53 1.69 11.83 7.54
CA ILE A 53 1.63 10.89 6.41
C ILE A 53 2.54 11.36 5.28
N ASN A 54 2.47 12.65 4.91
CA ASN A 54 3.32 13.22 3.86
C ASN A 54 4.82 13.08 4.22
N ASP A 55 5.20 13.37 5.48
CA ASP A 55 6.58 13.20 5.96
C ASP A 55 7.06 11.74 5.87
N VAL A 56 6.23 10.80 6.32
CA VAL A 56 6.51 9.37 6.23
C VAL A 56 6.69 8.93 4.76
N PHE A 57 5.81 9.35 3.87
CA PHE A 57 5.90 9.01 2.45
C PHE A 57 7.14 9.60 1.80
N ALA A 58 7.47 10.87 2.09
CA ALA A 58 8.69 11.52 1.62
C ALA A 58 9.96 10.79 2.10
N LYS A 59 10.00 10.37 3.37
CA LYS A 59 11.11 9.59 3.92
C LYS A 59 11.25 8.24 3.25
N ILE A 60 10.14 7.50 3.10
CA ILE A 60 10.14 6.19 2.44
C ILE A 60 10.60 6.33 0.98
N THR A 61 10.08 7.31 0.24
CA THR A 61 10.47 7.56 -1.16
C THR A 61 11.97 7.84 -1.25
N ARG A 62 12.47 8.79 -0.44
CA ARG A 62 13.89 9.16 -0.43
C ARG A 62 14.82 7.98 -0.19
N GLU A 63 14.46 7.13 0.77
CA GLU A 63 15.26 5.97 1.15
C GLU A 63 15.18 4.82 0.13
N ASN A 64 14.22 4.87 -0.80
CA ASN A 64 14.00 3.84 -1.83
C ASN A 64 14.08 4.37 -3.27
N THR A 65 14.75 5.49 -3.47
CA THR A 65 15.03 6.05 -4.81
C THR A 65 15.92 5.08 -5.60
N PRO A 66 15.69 4.86 -6.91
CA PRO A 66 14.61 5.45 -7.74
C PRO A 66 13.30 4.65 -7.77
N LYS A 67 13.20 3.56 -7.02
CA LYS A 67 12.07 2.60 -7.12
C LYS A 67 10.70 3.22 -6.80
N LEU A 68 10.64 4.20 -5.88
CA LEU A 68 9.40 4.82 -5.42
C LEU A 68 9.22 6.28 -5.87
N ASP A 69 10.11 6.80 -6.73
CA ASP A 69 10.01 8.18 -7.22
C ASP A 69 8.69 8.40 -7.96
N GLY A 70 7.95 9.45 -7.58
CA GLY A 70 6.68 9.82 -8.20
C GLY A 70 5.52 8.84 -7.96
N ILE A 71 5.63 7.97 -6.97
CA ILE A 71 4.56 7.00 -6.63
C ILE A 71 3.78 7.44 -5.40
N LEU A 72 4.47 7.77 -4.30
CA LEU A 72 3.83 8.07 -3.02
C LEU A 72 3.55 9.56 -2.80
N ASP A 73 4.11 10.43 -3.63
CA ASP A 73 4.02 11.90 -3.53
C ASP A 73 2.88 12.53 -4.34
N ARG A 74 1.97 11.71 -4.87
CA ARG A 74 0.88 12.15 -5.75
C ARG A 74 -0.30 12.77 -5.01
N ILE A 75 -0.44 12.48 -3.73
CA ILE A 75 -1.57 12.93 -2.91
C ILE A 75 -1.02 13.76 -1.77
N ASP A 76 -1.54 14.97 -1.61
CA ASP A 76 -1.29 15.79 -0.43
C ASP A 76 -2.32 15.47 0.66
N PHE A 77 -1.89 14.69 1.65
CA PHE A 77 -2.73 14.33 2.79
C PHE A 77 -2.92 15.50 3.78
N ASN A 78 -2.15 16.58 3.64
CA ASN A 78 -2.28 17.76 4.48
C ASN A 78 -3.24 18.83 3.92
N ASP A 79 -3.93 18.54 2.83
CA ASP A 79 -5.04 19.36 2.34
C ASP A 79 -6.26 19.17 3.26
N LYS A 80 -6.36 20.04 4.27
CA LYS A 80 -7.41 19.95 5.31
C LYS A 80 -8.81 20.31 4.83
N GLU A 81 -8.94 20.93 3.64
CA GLU A 81 -10.25 21.17 3.01
C GLU A 81 -10.82 19.88 2.43
N VAL A 82 -9.96 19.00 1.92
CA VAL A 82 -10.34 17.71 1.31
C VAL A 82 -10.24 16.57 2.32
N LEU A 83 -9.18 16.56 3.15
CA LEU A 83 -8.84 15.49 4.09
C LEU A 83 -8.60 16.05 5.51
N PRO A 84 -9.65 16.44 6.24
CA PRO A 84 -9.51 16.88 7.61
C PRO A 84 -8.98 15.77 8.52
N ASP A 85 -8.31 16.14 9.63
CA ASP A 85 -7.68 15.20 10.57
C ASP A 85 -8.68 14.16 11.12
N GLU A 86 -9.94 14.52 11.30
CA GLU A 86 -11.01 13.62 11.74
C GLU A 86 -11.21 12.48 10.74
N THR A 87 -11.32 12.81 9.46
CA THR A 87 -11.50 11.81 8.38
C THR A 87 -10.28 10.90 8.28
N LEU A 88 -9.07 11.45 8.36
CA LEU A 88 -7.83 10.66 8.35
C LEU A 88 -7.73 9.75 9.58
N SER A 89 -8.13 10.24 10.75
CA SER A 89 -8.14 9.44 11.98
C SER A 89 -9.12 8.27 11.87
N GLU A 90 -10.33 8.50 11.39
CA GLU A 90 -11.33 7.44 11.18
C GLU A 90 -10.83 6.40 10.17
N LEU A 91 -10.21 6.84 9.07
CA LEU A 91 -9.64 5.98 8.05
C LEU A 91 -8.53 5.09 8.64
N ILE A 92 -7.59 5.69 9.38
CA ILE A 92 -6.49 4.96 10.04
C ILE A 92 -7.03 3.95 11.04
N GLN A 93 -8.01 4.33 11.86
CA GLN A 93 -8.64 3.41 12.81
C GLN A 93 -9.38 2.27 12.11
N HIS A 94 -10.02 2.54 10.97
CA HIS A 94 -10.66 1.51 10.17
C HIS A 94 -9.65 0.49 9.65
N PHE A 95 -8.57 0.95 9.01
CA PHE A 95 -7.51 0.07 8.52
C PHE A 95 -6.79 -0.69 9.64
N ASN A 96 -6.66 -0.10 10.83
CA ASN A 96 -6.02 -0.78 11.96
C ASN A 96 -6.79 -2.02 12.46
N LYS A 97 -8.08 -2.12 12.14
CA LYS A 97 -8.91 -3.30 12.47
C LYS A 97 -8.73 -4.45 11.47
N ILE A 98 -8.16 -4.16 10.30
CA ILE A 98 -8.01 -5.14 9.22
C ILE A 98 -6.61 -5.78 9.32
N PRO A 99 -6.50 -7.08 9.53
CA PRO A 99 -5.21 -7.76 9.53
C PRO A 99 -4.67 -7.82 8.10
N LEU A 100 -3.73 -6.92 7.77
CA LEU A 100 -3.09 -6.85 6.45
C LEU A 100 -1.74 -7.60 6.38
N ALA A 101 -1.43 -8.43 7.38
CA ALA A 101 -0.23 -9.24 7.40
C ALA A 101 -0.27 -10.34 6.33
N ASN A 102 0.88 -10.73 5.78
CA ASN A 102 1.00 -11.78 4.74
C ASN A 102 0.34 -13.11 5.14
N GLN A 103 0.31 -13.42 6.43
CA GLN A 103 -0.34 -14.63 6.94
C GLN A 103 -1.87 -14.55 6.89
N ALA A 104 -2.42 -13.32 6.88
CA ALA A 104 -3.86 -13.07 6.89
C ALA A 104 -4.41 -12.70 5.50
N VAL A 105 -3.56 -12.22 4.59
CA VAL A 105 -3.94 -11.73 3.26
C VAL A 105 -3.14 -12.47 2.21
N SER A 106 -3.81 -13.33 1.44
CA SER A 106 -3.20 -13.96 0.27
C SER A 106 -2.98 -12.94 -0.86
N GLY A 107 -2.02 -13.22 -1.75
CA GLY A 107 -1.80 -12.38 -2.94
C GLY A 107 -3.06 -12.22 -3.82
N ASP A 108 -3.95 -13.20 -3.80
CA ASP A 108 -5.22 -13.17 -4.50
C ASP A 108 -6.19 -12.12 -3.94
N VAL A 109 -6.20 -11.90 -2.62
CA VAL A 109 -7.04 -10.85 -1.97
C VAL A 109 -6.60 -9.46 -2.40
N LEU A 110 -5.29 -9.21 -2.57
CA LEU A 110 -4.80 -7.92 -3.09
C LEU A 110 -5.21 -7.71 -4.54
N GLY A 111 -5.18 -8.77 -5.36
CA GLY A 111 -5.69 -8.76 -6.73
C GLY A 111 -7.17 -8.40 -6.78
N GLN A 112 -7.99 -9.05 -5.95
CA GLN A 112 -9.42 -8.78 -5.84
C GLN A 112 -9.71 -7.34 -5.36
N ALA A 113 -8.94 -6.83 -4.39
CA ALA A 113 -9.07 -5.44 -3.95
C ALA A 113 -8.73 -4.45 -5.07
N TYR A 114 -7.70 -4.75 -5.87
CA TYR A 114 -7.34 -3.93 -7.02
C TYR A 114 -8.44 -3.95 -8.11
N GLU A 115 -8.99 -5.12 -8.43
CA GLU A 115 -10.12 -5.24 -9.35
C GLU A 115 -11.34 -4.46 -8.87
N TYR A 116 -11.67 -4.55 -7.58
CA TYR A 116 -12.76 -3.78 -6.99
C TYR A 116 -12.55 -2.26 -7.14
N LEU A 117 -11.33 -1.77 -6.90
CA LEU A 117 -11.02 -0.34 -7.08
C LEU A 117 -11.16 0.09 -8.54
N ILE A 118 -10.69 -0.72 -9.49
CA ILE A 118 -10.87 -0.44 -10.93
C ILE A 118 -12.34 -0.39 -11.30
N GLU A 119 -13.17 -1.31 -10.78
CA GLU A 119 -14.61 -1.32 -11.00
C GLU A 119 -15.26 -0.02 -10.50
N GLN A 120 -14.94 0.42 -9.27
CA GLN A 120 -15.46 1.68 -8.71
C GLN A 120 -15.02 2.89 -9.53
N PHE A 121 -13.76 2.96 -9.94
CA PHE A 121 -13.26 4.06 -10.77
C PHE A 121 -13.84 4.04 -12.19
N ALA A 122 -14.17 2.86 -12.73
CA ALA A 122 -14.84 2.75 -14.01
C ALA A 122 -16.27 3.31 -13.98
N ASP A 123 -17.00 3.08 -12.89
CA ASP A 123 -18.32 3.64 -12.67
C ASP A 123 -18.29 5.17 -12.57
N ASP A 124 -17.32 5.73 -11.85
CA ASP A 124 -17.13 7.18 -11.72
C ASP A 124 -16.67 7.84 -13.04
N ALA A 125 -15.90 7.13 -13.85
CA ALA A 125 -15.41 7.60 -15.15
C ALA A 125 -16.53 7.64 -16.24
N GLY A 126 -17.70 7.09 -15.99
CA GLY A 126 -18.85 7.12 -16.87
C GLY A 126 -18.63 6.37 -18.19
N LYS A 127 -18.97 7.00 -19.35
CA LYS A 127 -18.96 6.36 -20.67
C LYS A 127 -17.62 5.71 -21.09
N LYS A 128 -16.52 6.02 -20.43
CA LYS A 128 -15.19 5.45 -20.68
C LYS A 128 -14.86 4.23 -19.81
N GLY A 129 -15.72 3.89 -18.86
CA GLY A 129 -15.48 2.76 -17.95
C GLY A 129 -15.22 1.44 -18.65
N GLY A 130 -15.95 1.15 -19.71
CA GLY A 130 -15.78 -0.06 -20.51
C GLY A 130 -14.44 -0.21 -21.26
N GLU A 131 -13.66 0.87 -21.38
CA GLU A 131 -12.30 0.82 -21.94
C GLU A 131 -11.25 0.37 -20.91
N PHE A 132 -11.58 0.47 -19.63
CA PHE A 132 -10.65 0.18 -18.53
C PHE A 132 -10.94 -1.12 -17.80
N TYR A 133 -12.19 -1.56 -17.79
CA TYR A 133 -12.62 -2.69 -16.98
C TYR A 133 -13.69 -3.52 -17.69
N THR A 134 -13.48 -4.84 -17.71
CA THR A 134 -14.50 -5.79 -18.10
C THR A 134 -15.08 -6.45 -16.85
N PRO A 135 -16.40 -6.32 -16.56
CA PRO A 135 -16.99 -6.90 -15.37
C PRO A 135 -16.66 -8.39 -15.22
N ALA A 136 -16.30 -8.82 -14.01
CA ALA A 136 -15.85 -10.19 -13.73
C ALA A 136 -16.86 -11.25 -14.21
N LYS A 137 -18.17 -10.99 -14.12
CA LYS A 137 -19.21 -11.88 -14.63
C LYS A 137 -19.21 -12.06 -16.14
N VAL A 138 -18.79 -11.04 -16.88
CA VAL A 138 -18.63 -11.13 -18.34
C VAL A 138 -17.41 -11.97 -18.69
N VAL A 139 -16.30 -11.78 -17.95
CA VAL A 139 -15.09 -12.60 -18.11
C VAL A 139 -15.39 -14.07 -17.81
N GLU A 140 -16.09 -14.35 -16.71
CA GLU A 140 -16.52 -15.70 -16.30
C GLU A 140 -17.35 -16.37 -17.43
N LEU A 141 -18.32 -15.64 -17.98
CA LEU A 141 -19.13 -16.13 -19.11
C LEU A 141 -18.27 -16.45 -20.32
N LEU A 142 -17.35 -15.57 -20.72
CA LEU A 142 -16.45 -15.78 -21.85
C LEU A 142 -15.56 -17.01 -21.64
N VAL A 143 -15.01 -17.19 -20.45
CA VAL A 143 -14.20 -18.37 -20.08
C VAL A 143 -15.03 -19.65 -20.17
N MET A 144 -16.28 -19.64 -19.68
CA MET A 144 -17.19 -20.79 -19.79
C MET A 144 -17.52 -21.14 -21.24
N MET A 145 -17.66 -20.13 -22.10
CA MET A 145 -17.94 -20.33 -23.54
C MET A 145 -16.73 -20.87 -24.30
N LEU A 146 -15.55 -20.32 -24.04
CA LEU A 146 -14.31 -20.67 -24.74
C LEU A 146 -13.71 -21.99 -24.26
N LYS A 147 -13.96 -22.36 -22.98
CA LYS A 147 -13.41 -23.57 -22.35
C LYS A 147 -11.92 -23.75 -22.66
N PRO A 148 -11.06 -22.76 -22.34
CA PRO A 148 -9.63 -22.88 -22.60
C PRO A 148 -9.10 -24.15 -21.91
N GLN A 149 -8.25 -24.90 -22.63
CA GLN A 149 -7.53 -26.06 -22.07
C GLN A 149 -6.13 -25.59 -21.66
N GLU A 150 -5.64 -26.10 -20.51
CA GLU A 150 -4.28 -25.88 -20.03
C GLU A 150 -3.24 -26.51 -20.96
#